data_df0bdd7c1dce2b7187ec58a16517e4bf
#
_entry.id   df0bdd7c1dce2b7187ec58a16517e4bf
#
_cell.length_a   1.000
_cell.length_b   1.000
_cell.length_c   1.000
_cell.angle_alpha   90.00
_cell.angle_beta   90.00
_cell.angle_gamma   90.00
#
_symmetry.space_group_name_H-M   'P 1'
#
loop_
_entity.id
_entity.type
_entity.pdbx_description
1 polymer ?
#
loop_
_entity_poly.entity_id
_entity_poly.type
_entity_poly.pdbx_seq_one_letter_code
_entity_poly.pdbx_strand_id
1 'polypeptide(L)'
;MNNPLIVHYSDINKLKKDCHINDNFIKLYNKFSPGPLTFVLKLKKNSKISKFANNKQKNLAVRFPKHPLFKKLLKDLDYPLAAPSANISTKLSSVQASDVQEEFGSKIKYVLNGGRCKIGVESTIISLTGRPTILRFGGLEILKIKKILKKRIHITTNSKNKVAPGQFPLHYSPGIPLRMNVINPKKGEAFVLIKKRKNISKDYYFLTKKNNLNEAAKNLYYELRKIKKKGYKKIAVEKILDIGLGKTINDRLRRASKY
;
A
#
# COMPACT_ATOMS: atom_id res chain seq x y z
N MET A 1 -14.35 14.67 -2.67
CA MET A 1 -13.32 13.62 -2.58
C MET A 1 -13.56 12.80 -1.33
N ASN A 2 -13.86 11.49 -1.45
CA ASN A 2 -14.26 10.68 -0.29
C ASN A 2 -13.15 9.78 0.26
N ASN A 3 -11.87 10.05 -0.07
CA ASN A 3 -10.75 9.21 0.35
C ASN A 3 -9.77 10.03 1.20
N PRO A 4 -9.67 9.79 2.53
CA PRO A 4 -8.72 10.52 3.36
C PRO A 4 -7.29 10.24 2.90
N LEU A 5 -6.39 11.22 3.09
CA LEU A 5 -4.97 11.10 2.75
C LEU A 5 -4.16 10.57 3.93
N ILE A 6 -2.93 10.12 3.66
CA ILE A 6 -1.96 9.83 4.71
C ILE A 6 -1.06 11.05 4.87
N VAL A 7 -0.98 11.55 6.10
CA VAL A 7 -0.10 12.68 6.46
C VAL A 7 1.24 12.11 6.94
N HIS A 8 2.31 12.58 6.33
CA HIS A 8 3.67 12.12 6.56
C HIS A 8 4.43 13.09 7.46
N TYR A 9 5.00 12.56 8.55
CA TYR A 9 5.75 13.33 9.54
C TYR A 9 7.23 12.96 9.52
N SER A 10 8.11 13.92 9.79
CA SER A 10 9.54 13.68 9.99
C SER A 10 9.82 12.93 11.28
N ASP A 11 9.10 13.29 12.35
CA ASP A 11 9.32 12.79 13.70
C ASP A 11 8.04 12.83 14.56
N ILE A 12 8.13 12.24 15.76
CA ILE A 12 7.01 12.11 16.70
C ILE A 12 6.64 13.44 17.37
N ASN A 13 7.59 14.38 17.53
CA ASN A 13 7.32 15.63 18.24
C ASN A 13 6.42 16.54 17.39
N LYS A 14 6.62 16.56 16.07
CA LYS A 14 5.69 17.22 15.14
C LYS A 14 4.30 16.57 15.21
N LEU A 15 4.21 15.22 15.24
CA LEU A 15 2.92 14.53 15.34
C LEU A 15 2.18 14.80 16.65
N LYS A 16 2.88 14.91 17.78
CA LYS A 16 2.27 15.22 19.10
C LYS A 16 1.52 16.54 19.12
N LYS A 17 1.84 17.49 18.24
CA LYS A 17 1.09 18.75 18.11
C LYS A 17 -0.33 18.50 17.56
N ASP A 18 -0.48 17.52 16.68
CA ASP A 18 -1.72 17.26 15.92
C ASP A 18 -2.57 16.13 16.47
N CYS A 19 -1.98 15.08 17.04
CA CYS A 19 -2.69 13.85 17.41
C CYS A 19 -2.52 13.49 18.90
N HIS A 20 -3.55 12.81 19.44
CA HIS A 20 -3.45 12.13 20.73
C HIS A 20 -2.62 10.85 20.58
N ILE A 21 -1.64 10.68 21.45
CA ILE A 21 -0.71 9.54 21.48
C ILE A 21 -1.12 8.59 22.60
N ASN A 22 -1.08 7.29 22.34
CA ASN A 22 -1.29 6.25 23.35
C ASN A 22 -0.18 5.20 23.36
N ASP A 23 -0.13 4.34 24.39
CA ASP A 23 0.92 3.34 24.57
C ASP A 23 1.05 2.36 23.40
N ASN A 24 -0.07 1.94 22.81
CA ASN A 24 -0.05 1.04 21.65
C ASN A 24 0.66 1.69 20.46
N PHE A 25 0.44 3.01 20.25
CA PHE A 25 1.16 3.76 19.23
C PHE A 25 2.66 3.81 19.55
N ILE A 26 3.06 4.16 20.77
CA ILE A 26 4.48 4.24 21.17
C ILE A 26 5.19 2.90 20.95
N LYS A 27 4.60 1.78 21.39
CA LYS A 27 5.16 0.43 21.18
C LYS A 27 5.41 0.11 19.72
N LEU A 28 4.43 0.40 18.86
CA LEU A 28 4.54 0.13 17.42
C LEU A 28 5.43 1.14 16.70
N TYR A 29 5.39 2.41 17.08
CA TYR A 29 6.26 3.46 16.56
C TYR A 29 7.73 3.11 16.76
N ASN A 30 8.14 2.81 18.00
CA ASN A 30 9.54 2.47 18.32
C ASN A 30 10.05 1.26 17.53
N LYS A 31 9.17 0.30 17.19
CA LYS A 31 9.58 -0.92 16.48
C LYS A 31 9.51 -0.80 14.96
N PHE A 32 8.57 -0.05 14.41
CA PHE A 32 8.25 -0.08 12.98
C PHE A 32 8.31 1.28 12.28
N SER A 33 8.69 2.36 12.98
CA SER A 33 8.88 3.67 12.37
C SER A 33 10.35 4.11 12.46
N PRO A 34 10.87 4.71 11.38
CA PRO A 34 10.23 4.93 10.09
C PRO A 34 10.05 3.64 9.28
N GLY A 35 8.88 3.48 8.60
CA GLY A 35 8.60 2.22 7.91
C GLY A 35 7.26 2.11 7.19
N PRO A 36 6.87 0.86 6.85
CA PRO A 36 5.64 0.59 6.08
C PRO A 36 4.40 0.42 6.99
N LEU A 37 4.31 1.18 8.08
CA LEU A 37 3.15 1.20 8.97
C LEU A 37 2.53 2.60 8.97
N THR A 38 1.21 2.66 8.80
CA THR A 38 0.39 3.86 8.93
C THR A 38 -0.52 3.67 10.14
N PHE A 39 -0.59 4.69 10.99
CA PHE A 39 -1.43 4.72 12.17
C PHE A 39 -2.64 5.62 11.92
N VAL A 40 -3.82 5.21 12.36
CA VAL A 40 -4.97 6.11 12.48
C VAL A 40 -5.12 6.48 13.93
N LEU A 41 -5.00 7.77 14.21
CA LEU A 41 -4.99 8.36 15.56
C LEU A 41 -6.09 9.41 15.69
N LYS A 42 -6.52 9.69 16.92
CA LYS A 42 -7.49 10.75 17.20
C LYS A 42 -6.83 12.11 16.99
N LEU A 43 -7.40 12.95 16.13
CA LEU A 43 -6.95 14.31 15.87
C LEU A 43 -7.27 15.22 17.06
N LYS A 44 -6.37 16.12 17.43
CA LYS A 44 -6.60 17.15 18.43
C LYS A 44 -7.49 18.26 17.87
N LYS A 45 -8.28 18.89 18.73
CA LYS A 45 -9.20 19.99 18.33
C LYS A 45 -8.44 21.21 17.77
N ASN A 46 -7.26 21.49 18.32
CA ASN A 46 -6.38 22.61 17.94
C ASN A 46 -5.35 22.27 16.86
N SER A 47 -5.46 21.10 16.21
CA SER A 47 -4.58 20.72 15.10
C SER A 47 -4.75 21.68 13.92
N LYS A 48 -3.62 22.06 13.31
CA LYS A 48 -3.56 22.90 12.10
C LYS A 48 -3.67 22.09 10.80
N ILE A 49 -3.84 20.77 10.87
CA ILE A 49 -4.01 19.92 9.68
C ILE A 49 -5.31 20.29 8.97
N SER A 50 -5.18 20.51 7.66
CA SER A 50 -6.33 20.83 6.81
C SER A 50 -7.41 19.75 6.89
N LYS A 51 -8.66 20.16 7.03
CA LYS A 51 -9.84 19.28 7.03
C LYS A 51 -9.98 18.49 5.73
N PHE A 52 -9.37 18.91 4.63
CA PHE A 52 -9.32 18.16 3.37
C PHE A 52 -8.41 16.92 3.46
N ALA A 53 -7.34 16.96 4.27
CA ALA A 53 -6.42 15.86 4.40
C ALA A 53 -7.07 14.60 5.04
N ASN A 54 -7.98 14.80 6.00
CA ASN A 54 -8.66 13.72 6.71
C ASN A 54 -10.15 13.57 6.35
N ASN A 55 -10.62 14.25 5.31
CA ASN A 55 -12.02 14.26 4.88
C ASN A 55 -12.98 14.66 6.02
N LYS A 56 -12.63 15.73 6.77
CA LYS A 56 -13.40 16.28 7.92
C LYS A 56 -13.66 15.26 9.06
N GLN A 57 -12.88 14.18 9.13
CA GLN A 57 -13.02 13.18 10.19
C GLN A 57 -12.33 13.60 11.50
N LYS A 58 -12.72 12.96 12.61
CA LYS A 58 -12.09 13.17 13.94
C LYS A 58 -10.74 12.44 14.08
N ASN A 59 -10.33 11.70 13.07
CA ASN A 59 -9.13 10.86 13.05
C ASN A 59 -8.20 11.28 11.90
N LEU A 60 -6.92 11.00 12.06
CA LEU A 60 -5.89 11.27 11.05
C LEU A 60 -5.08 9.99 10.77
N ALA A 61 -4.88 9.68 9.51
CA ALA A 61 -3.95 8.64 9.07
C ALA A 61 -2.54 9.23 8.97
N VAL A 62 -1.58 8.72 9.75
CA VAL A 62 -0.22 9.26 9.86
C VAL A 62 0.84 8.22 9.58
N ARG A 63 1.95 8.61 8.95
CA ARG A 63 3.05 7.73 8.63
C ARG A 63 4.40 8.43 8.75
N PHE A 64 5.43 7.66 9.11
CA PHE A 64 6.84 8.08 9.13
C PHE A 64 7.57 7.33 8.02
N PRO A 65 7.87 7.99 6.88
CA PRO A 65 8.47 7.31 5.74
C PRO A 65 9.94 6.98 5.98
N LYS A 66 10.39 5.81 5.44
CA LYS A 66 11.78 5.36 5.58
C LYS A 66 12.68 5.84 4.43
N HIS A 67 12.10 6.28 3.30
CA HIS A 67 12.88 6.63 2.11
C HIS A 67 13.77 7.85 2.37
N PRO A 68 15.11 7.79 2.10
CA PRO A 68 16.06 8.87 2.44
C PRO A 68 15.66 10.23 1.86
N LEU A 69 15.37 10.30 0.55
CA LEU A 69 14.99 11.56 -0.10
C LEU A 69 13.71 12.17 0.49
N PHE A 70 12.69 11.33 0.74
CA PHE A 70 11.44 11.83 1.33
C PHE A 70 11.64 12.25 2.79
N LYS A 71 12.50 11.54 3.54
CA LYS A 71 12.88 11.96 4.90
C LYS A 71 13.61 13.31 4.90
N LYS A 72 14.53 13.53 3.96
CA LYS A 72 15.23 14.82 3.81
C LYS A 72 14.21 15.92 3.55
N LEU A 73 13.35 15.77 2.54
CA LEU A 73 12.29 16.73 2.23
C LEU A 73 11.43 17.07 3.48
N LEU A 74 10.99 16.06 4.25
CA LEU A 74 10.16 16.30 5.46
C LEU A 74 10.93 16.97 6.61
N LYS A 75 12.26 16.85 6.64
CA LYS A 75 13.09 17.55 7.65
C LYS A 75 13.25 19.03 7.29
N ASP A 76 13.38 19.32 6.00
CA ASP A 76 13.56 20.68 5.48
C ASP A 76 12.26 21.51 5.54
N LEU A 77 11.12 20.86 5.81
CA LEU A 77 9.82 21.50 5.98
C LEU A 77 9.45 21.61 7.46
N ASP A 78 8.85 22.72 7.86
CA ASP A 78 8.29 22.95 9.21
C ASP A 78 6.90 22.32 9.40
N TYR A 79 6.25 21.88 8.31
CA TYR A 79 4.93 21.25 8.29
C TYR A 79 4.97 19.81 7.72
N PRO A 80 3.99 18.94 8.07
CA PRO A 80 3.87 17.60 7.49
C PRO A 80 3.22 17.64 6.11
N LEU A 81 3.45 16.58 5.30
CA LEU A 81 2.92 16.46 3.95
C LEU A 81 1.79 15.42 3.86
N ALA A 82 0.63 15.83 3.39
CA ALA A 82 -0.47 14.94 3.02
C ALA A 82 -0.28 14.47 1.58
N ALA A 83 -0.26 13.15 1.36
CA ALA A 83 -0.07 12.58 0.03
C ALA A 83 -0.95 11.34 -0.23
N PRO A 84 -1.58 11.24 -1.41
CA PRO A 84 -2.16 10.01 -1.95
C PRO A 84 -1.08 9.10 -2.55
N SER A 85 -1.49 7.93 -3.06
CA SER A 85 -0.65 7.16 -4.00
C SER A 85 -0.53 7.91 -5.33
N ALA A 86 0.67 7.85 -5.94
CA ALA A 86 0.96 8.55 -7.20
C ALA A 86 0.50 7.75 -8.43
N ASN A 87 -0.81 7.49 -8.51
CA ASN A 87 -1.46 6.78 -9.62
C ASN A 87 -2.87 7.35 -9.85
N ILE A 88 -3.41 7.17 -11.04
CA ILE A 88 -4.82 7.46 -11.33
C ILE A 88 -5.70 6.57 -10.44
N SER A 89 -6.79 7.13 -9.92
CA SER A 89 -7.72 6.40 -9.04
C SER A 89 -8.12 5.06 -9.65
N THR A 90 -8.23 4.03 -8.79
CA THR A 90 -8.52 2.63 -9.14
C THR A 90 -7.42 1.85 -9.87
N LYS A 91 -6.44 2.51 -10.52
CA LYS A 91 -5.35 1.84 -11.24
C LYS A 91 -4.26 1.30 -10.31
N LEU A 92 -3.29 0.55 -10.89
CA LEU A 92 -2.12 0.03 -10.18
C LEU A 92 -1.30 1.16 -9.56
N SER A 93 -0.88 1.01 -8.31
CA SER A 93 0.04 1.97 -7.70
C SER A 93 1.37 2.01 -8.43
N SER A 94 1.94 3.21 -8.57
CA SER A 94 3.26 3.42 -9.16
C SER A 94 4.34 2.90 -8.22
N VAL A 95 5.37 2.23 -8.76
CA VAL A 95 6.49 1.67 -8.00
C VAL A 95 7.84 2.28 -8.37
N GLN A 96 7.88 3.15 -9.37
CA GLN A 96 9.05 3.89 -9.84
C GLN A 96 8.63 5.20 -10.52
N ALA A 97 9.56 6.13 -10.73
CA ALA A 97 9.29 7.45 -11.30
C ALA A 97 8.70 7.38 -12.71
N SER A 98 9.17 6.45 -13.55
CA SER A 98 8.64 6.26 -14.90
C SER A 98 7.17 5.86 -14.93
N ASP A 99 6.65 5.14 -13.92
CA ASP A 99 5.23 4.81 -13.84
C ASP A 99 4.37 6.07 -13.62
N VAL A 100 4.90 7.02 -12.81
CA VAL A 100 4.25 8.32 -12.54
C VAL A 100 4.27 9.18 -13.80
N GLN A 101 5.41 9.23 -14.47
CA GLN A 101 5.57 9.99 -15.72
C GLN A 101 4.62 9.49 -16.80
N GLU A 102 4.46 8.17 -16.95
CA GLU A 102 3.51 7.58 -17.90
C GLU A 102 2.06 7.92 -17.58
N GLU A 103 1.67 7.92 -16.30
CA GLU A 103 0.26 8.14 -15.93
C GLU A 103 -0.15 9.62 -15.96
N PHE A 104 0.75 10.52 -15.63
CA PHE A 104 0.43 11.94 -15.45
C PHE A 104 1.04 12.86 -16.51
N GLY A 105 2.17 12.46 -17.14
CA GLY A 105 2.84 13.26 -18.16
C GLY A 105 3.11 14.70 -17.68
N SER A 106 2.70 15.67 -18.47
CA SER A 106 2.84 17.10 -18.18
C SER A 106 1.93 17.62 -17.06
N LYS A 107 0.95 16.82 -16.58
CA LYS A 107 0.05 17.23 -15.48
C LYS A 107 0.76 17.34 -14.13
N ILE A 108 1.96 16.74 -13.99
CA ILE A 108 2.81 16.86 -12.80
C ILE A 108 4.12 17.50 -13.23
N LYS A 109 4.43 18.66 -12.63
CA LYS A 109 5.62 19.45 -12.98
C LYS A 109 6.92 18.81 -12.52
N TYR A 110 6.91 18.15 -11.35
CA TYR A 110 8.11 17.54 -10.75
C TYR A 110 7.86 16.12 -10.27
N VAL A 111 8.79 15.23 -10.55
CA VAL A 111 8.81 13.84 -10.03
C VAL A 111 10.16 13.60 -9.38
N LEU A 112 10.17 13.42 -8.06
CA LEU A 112 11.38 13.08 -7.33
C LEU A 112 11.71 11.60 -7.55
N ASN A 113 12.76 11.31 -8.33
CA ASN A 113 13.16 9.95 -8.60
C ASN A 113 13.95 9.34 -7.43
N GLY A 114 13.27 8.51 -6.64
CA GLY A 114 13.86 7.74 -5.54
C GLY A 114 14.26 6.32 -5.92
N GLY A 115 14.26 5.97 -7.21
CA GLY A 115 14.44 4.61 -7.68
C GLY A 115 13.19 3.75 -7.49
N ARG A 116 13.33 2.42 -7.70
CA ARG A 116 12.22 1.48 -7.56
C ARG A 116 11.89 1.19 -6.09
N CYS A 117 10.60 1.15 -5.75
CA CYS A 117 10.11 0.84 -4.40
C CYS A 117 10.64 -0.50 -3.88
N LYS A 118 11.24 -0.49 -2.67
CA LYS A 118 11.84 -1.69 -2.07
C LYS A 118 10.81 -2.72 -1.59
N ILE A 119 9.58 -2.27 -1.26
CA ILE A 119 8.48 -3.12 -0.74
C ILE A 119 7.45 -3.43 -1.82
N GLY A 120 7.16 -2.47 -2.71
CA GLY A 120 6.28 -2.63 -3.89
C GLY A 120 4.78 -2.60 -3.60
N VAL A 121 4.36 -2.69 -2.34
CA VAL A 121 2.98 -2.52 -1.90
C VAL A 121 2.89 -1.43 -0.84
N GLU A 122 1.68 -0.91 -0.61
CA GLU A 122 1.43 0.18 0.32
C GLU A 122 1.68 -0.24 1.78
N SER A 123 1.69 0.75 2.67
CA SER A 123 1.80 0.53 4.12
C SER A 123 0.60 -0.27 4.67
N THR A 124 0.85 -1.09 5.67
CA THR A 124 -0.20 -1.63 6.55
C THR A 124 -0.81 -0.48 7.33
N ILE A 125 -2.15 -0.46 7.47
CA ILE A 125 -2.86 0.59 8.23
C ILE A 125 -3.50 -0.03 9.46
N ILE A 126 -3.19 0.53 10.61
CA ILE A 126 -3.78 0.16 11.90
C ILE A 126 -4.48 1.36 12.54
N SER A 127 -5.72 1.19 12.97
CA SER A 127 -6.41 2.16 13.83
C SER A 127 -6.07 1.88 15.29
N LEU A 128 -5.74 2.95 16.02
CA LEU A 128 -5.45 2.96 17.45
C LEU A 128 -6.36 3.94 18.20
N THR A 129 -7.48 4.35 17.61
CA THR A 129 -8.46 5.27 18.20
C THR A 129 -9.39 4.60 19.22
N GLY A 130 -9.28 3.30 19.38
CA GLY A 130 -9.98 2.43 20.30
C GLY A 130 -9.29 1.06 20.31
N ARG A 131 -10.06 -0.02 20.13
CA ARG A 131 -9.50 -1.38 20.01
C ARG A 131 -8.61 -1.43 18.76
N PRO A 132 -7.35 -1.94 18.85
CA PRO A 132 -6.45 -2.04 17.71
C PRO A 132 -7.08 -2.81 16.55
N THR A 133 -7.19 -2.15 15.39
CA THR A 133 -7.91 -2.69 14.22
C THR A 133 -7.10 -2.49 12.95
N ILE A 134 -6.81 -3.56 12.21
CA ILE A 134 -6.21 -3.49 10.88
C ILE A 134 -7.27 -3.03 9.87
N LEU A 135 -6.99 -1.92 9.22
CA LEU A 135 -7.87 -1.32 8.20
C LEU A 135 -7.40 -1.65 6.77
N ARG A 136 -6.11 -1.95 6.58
CA ARG A 136 -5.54 -2.33 5.29
C ARG A 136 -4.34 -3.26 5.50
N PHE A 137 -4.31 -4.37 4.80
CA PHE A 137 -3.10 -5.18 4.64
C PHE A 137 -2.07 -4.41 3.81
N GLY A 138 -0.79 -4.53 4.13
CA GLY A 138 0.29 -3.83 3.44
C GLY A 138 1.65 -4.46 3.68
N GLY A 139 2.72 -3.68 3.49
CA GLY A 139 4.10 -4.16 3.53
C GLY A 139 4.62 -4.59 4.91
N LEU A 140 3.86 -4.39 6.00
CA LEU A 140 4.17 -4.94 7.31
C LEU A 140 3.18 -6.05 7.67
N GLU A 141 3.69 -7.24 7.94
CA GLU A 141 2.89 -8.41 8.31
C GLU A 141 2.17 -8.22 9.64
N ILE A 142 0.90 -8.64 9.74
CA ILE A 142 0.07 -8.51 10.96
C ILE A 142 0.67 -9.28 12.14
N LEU A 143 1.28 -10.45 11.89
CA LEU A 143 1.91 -11.24 12.95
C LEU A 143 2.99 -10.46 13.69
N LYS A 144 3.76 -9.61 12.99
CA LYS A 144 4.78 -8.74 13.61
C LYS A 144 4.14 -7.70 14.54
N ILE A 145 2.98 -7.12 14.12
CA ILE A 145 2.21 -6.19 14.95
C ILE A 145 1.63 -6.89 16.19
N LYS A 146 1.05 -8.10 16.01
CA LYS A 146 0.50 -8.91 17.11
C LYS A 146 1.55 -9.23 18.17
N LYS A 147 2.77 -9.59 17.77
CA LYS A 147 3.89 -9.89 18.69
C LYS A 147 4.24 -8.70 19.59
N ILE A 148 4.17 -7.46 19.04
CA ILE A 148 4.49 -6.25 19.82
C ILE A 148 3.36 -5.85 20.75
N LEU A 149 2.12 -5.86 20.27
CA LEU A 149 0.98 -5.41 21.08
C LEU A 149 0.55 -6.44 22.13
N LYS A 150 0.82 -7.74 21.91
CA LYS A 150 0.37 -8.86 22.77
C LYS A 150 -1.13 -8.80 23.08
N LYS A 151 -1.94 -8.28 22.13
CA LYS A 151 -3.39 -8.09 22.24
C LYS A 151 -4.11 -8.65 21.03
N ARG A 152 -5.40 -8.97 21.17
CA ARG A 152 -6.27 -9.30 20.05
C ARG A 152 -6.40 -8.08 19.13
N ILE A 153 -6.12 -8.27 17.84
CA ILE A 153 -6.24 -7.24 16.81
C ILE A 153 -7.43 -7.59 15.92
N HIS A 154 -8.35 -6.64 15.74
CA HIS A 154 -9.45 -6.76 14.80
C HIS A 154 -8.98 -6.51 13.37
N ILE A 155 -9.72 -7.06 12.40
CA ILE A 155 -9.42 -6.87 10.99
C ILE A 155 -10.72 -6.40 10.31
N THR A 156 -10.70 -5.21 9.73
CA THR A 156 -11.86 -4.62 9.03
C THR A 156 -11.37 -3.91 7.77
N THR A 157 -11.09 -4.67 6.72
CA THR A 157 -10.52 -4.11 5.47
C THR A 157 -11.58 -3.59 4.50
N ASN A 158 -12.88 -3.84 4.76
CA ASN A 158 -14.01 -3.45 3.91
C ASN A 158 -15.06 -2.63 4.70
N SER A 159 -14.64 -1.63 5.47
CA SER A 159 -15.56 -0.77 6.22
C SER A 159 -16.41 0.11 5.30
N LYS A 160 -17.71 0.27 5.64
CA LYS A 160 -18.59 1.27 5.00
C LYS A 160 -18.07 2.70 5.25
N ASN A 161 -17.59 2.99 6.48
CA ASN A 161 -16.94 4.25 6.82
C ASN A 161 -15.46 4.20 6.53
N LYS A 162 -15.03 4.84 5.44
CA LYS A 162 -13.65 4.85 5.00
C LYS A 162 -12.83 5.85 5.82
N VAL A 163 -12.04 5.36 6.75
CA VAL A 163 -11.18 6.19 7.62
C VAL A 163 -9.72 6.24 7.15
N ALA A 164 -9.38 5.49 6.09
CA ALA A 164 -8.03 5.42 5.53
C ALA A 164 -8.08 5.06 4.03
N PRO A 165 -7.02 5.42 3.26
CA PRO A 165 -6.98 5.12 1.82
C PRO A 165 -6.86 3.62 1.52
N GLY A 166 -7.36 3.20 0.34
CA GLY A 166 -7.27 1.81 -0.15
C GLY A 166 -8.34 0.87 0.40
N GLN A 167 -9.46 1.40 0.94
CA GLN A 167 -10.61 0.62 1.42
C GLN A 167 -11.73 0.48 0.36
N PHE A 168 -11.53 0.96 -0.87
CA PHE A 168 -12.51 0.82 -1.95
C PHE A 168 -12.53 -0.62 -2.50
N PRO A 169 -13.71 -1.15 -2.86
CA PRO A 169 -13.84 -2.49 -3.44
C PRO A 169 -13.04 -2.66 -4.73
N LEU A 170 -13.17 -1.73 -5.68
CA LEU A 170 -12.37 -1.67 -6.90
C LEU A 170 -11.15 -0.79 -6.66
N HIS A 171 -9.98 -1.37 -6.75
CA HIS A 171 -8.69 -0.69 -6.61
C HIS A 171 -7.57 -1.59 -7.17
N TYR A 172 -6.42 -1.00 -7.53
CA TYR A 172 -5.24 -1.72 -8.03
C TYR A 172 -5.47 -2.46 -9.34
N SER A 173 -6.41 -1.97 -10.18
CA SER A 173 -6.72 -2.60 -11.46
C SER A 173 -5.60 -2.38 -12.48
N PRO A 174 -5.15 -3.44 -13.19
CA PRO A 174 -4.28 -3.29 -14.35
C PRO A 174 -5.01 -2.68 -15.56
N GLY A 175 -6.33 -2.48 -15.49
CA GLY A 175 -7.16 -2.01 -16.59
C GLY A 175 -7.48 -3.09 -17.64
N ILE A 176 -7.28 -4.36 -17.30
CA ILE A 176 -7.65 -5.54 -18.08
C ILE A 176 -8.16 -6.63 -17.13
N PRO A 177 -9.08 -7.53 -17.54
CA PRO A 177 -9.62 -8.60 -16.72
C PRO A 177 -8.54 -9.48 -16.11
N LEU A 178 -8.70 -9.77 -14.80
CA LEU A 178 -7.81 -10.62 -14.04
C LEU A 178 -8.62 -11.68 -13.30
N ARG A 179 -8.23 -12.96 -13.45
CA ARG A 179 -8.81 -14.09 -12.72
C ARG A 179 -7.76 -14.76 -11.83
N MET A 180 -8.19 -15.17 -10.64
CA MET A 180 -7.31 -15.73 -9.61
C MET A 180 -7.50 -17.23 -9.44
N ASN A 181 -6.54 -17.86 -8.72
CA ASN A 181 -6.56 -19.29 -8.37
C ASN A 181 -6.61 -20.22 -9.60
N VAL A 182 -5.89 -19.85 -10.64
CA VAL A 182 -5.84 -20.55 -11.91
C VAL A 182 -4.75 -21.62 -11.86
N ILE A 183 -5.07 -22.84 -12.30
CA ILE A 183 -4.11 -23.93 -12.43
C ILE A 183 -3.41 -23.82 -13.80
N ASN A 184 -4.19 -23.66 -14.88
CA ASN A 184 -3.70 -23.53 -16.24
C ASN A 184 -4.29 -22.28 -16.91
N PRO A 185 -3.46 -21.45 -17.58
CA PRO A 185 -3.94 -20.28 -18.31
C PRO A 185 -4.69 -20.72 -19.59
N LYS A 186 -5.59 -19.89 -20.06
CA LYS A 186 -6.19 -20.02 -21.40
C LYS A 186 -5.26 -19.40 -22.44
N LYS A 187 -5.44 -19.79 -23.70
CA LYS A 187 -4.71 -19.20 -24.84
C LYS A 187 -4.87 -17.66 -24.84
N GLY A 188 -3.77 -16.95 -24.97
CA GLY A 188 -3.75 -15.47 -24.98
C GLY A 188 -3.80 -14.79 -23.60
N GLU A 189 -3.79 -15.53 -22.50
CA GLU A 189 -3.65 -14.97 -21.16
C GLU A 189 -2.18 -14.87 -20.74
N ALA A 190 -1.79 -13.76 -20.12
CA ALA A 190 -0.56 -13.72 -19.33
C ALA A 190 -0.76 -14.50 -18.04
N PHE A 191 0.15 -15.40 -17.70
CA PHE A 191 0.05 -16.21 -16.49
C PHE A 191 1.04 -15.76 -15.43
N VAL A 192 0.52 -15.22 -14.34
CA VAL A 192 1.31 -14.75 -13.19
C VAL A 192 1.49 -15.88 -12.20
N LEU A 193 2.74 -16.25 -11.95
CA LEU A 193 3.18 -17.34 -11.09
C LEU A 193 3.96 -16.78 -9.90
N ILE A 194 3.85 -17.46 -8.72
CA ILE A 194 4.61 -17.06 -7.55
C ILE A 194 6.11 -17.27 -7.76
N LYS A 195 6.51 -18.41 -8.29
CA LYS A 195 7.91 -18.77 -8.52
C LYS A 195 8.18 -19.22 -9.95
N LYS A 196 9.43 -19.09 -10.40
CA LYS A 196 9.89 -19.57 -11.68
C LYS A 196 9.75 -21.11 -11.76
N ARG A 197 9.23 -21.62 -12.88
CA ARG A 197 9.10 -23.05 -13.20
C ARG A 197 10.20 -23.49 -14.17
N LYS A 198 10.46 -24.79 -14.30
CA LYS A 198 11.44 -25.34 -15.27
C LYS A 198 10.97 -25.08 -16.71
N ASN A 199 9.71 -25.42 -17.03
CA ASN A 199 9.14 -25.16 -18.35
C ASN A 199 8.61 -23.72 -18.40
N ILE A 200 9.23 -22.88 -19.22
CA ILE A 200 8.94 -21.45 -19.33
C ILE A 200 8.24 -21.19 -20.66
N SER A 201 7.00 -20.68 -20.60
CA SER A 201 6.35 -20.03 -21.76
C SER A 201 6.67 -18.53 -21.78
N LYS A 202 6.64 -17.92 -22.96
CA LYS A 202 6.75 -16.46 -23.13
C LYS A 202 5.64 -15.70 -22.40
N ASP A 203 4.52 -16.36 -22.13
CA ASP A 203 3.34 -15.79 -21.47
C ASP A 203 3.40 -15.92 -19.94
N TYR A 204 4.49 -16.49 -19.37
CA TYR A 204 4.67 -16.68 -17.93
C TYR A 204 5.44 -15.54 -17.29
N TYR A 205 4.90 -15.01 -16.19
CA TYR A 205 5.44 -13.90 -15.40
C TYR A 205 5.63 -14.34 -13.97
N PHE A 206 6.82 -14.17 -13.42
CA PHE A 206 7.19 -14.69 -12.11
C PHE A 206 7.33 -13.56 -11.10
N LEU A 207 6.64 -13.68 -9.95
CA LEU A 207 6.73 -12.68 -8.88
C LEU A 207 8.02 -12.84 -8.07
N THR A 208 8.56 -14.05 -7.96
CA THR A 208 9.80 -14.33 -7.23
C THR A 208 10.61 -15.44 -7.90
N LYS A 209 11.91 -15.43 -7.65
CA LYS A 209 12.82 -16.50 -8.10
C LYS A 209 12.72 -17.75 -7.20
N LYS A 210 12.62 -17.55 -5.86
CA LYS A 210 12.76 -18.61 -4.83
C LYS A 210 11.55 -18.73 -3.88
N ASN A 211 10.34 -18.44 -4.33
CA ASN A 211 9.11 -18.48 -3.51
C ASN A 211 9.12 -17.55 -2.29
N ASN A 212 9.73 -16.36 -2.40
CA ASN A 212 9.83 -15.37 -1.35
C ASN A 212 8.69 -14.35 -1.45
N LEU A 213 7.81 -14.32 -0.45
CA LEU A 213 6.64 -13.42 -0.44
C LEU A 213 7.01 -11.93 -0.36
N ASN A 214 8.18 -11.56 0.21
CA ASN A 214 8.65 -10.16 0.18
C ASN A 214 9.05 -9.76 -1.25
N GLU A 215 9.75 -10.64 -1.96
CA GLU A 215 10.10 -10.43 -3.37
C GLU A 215 8.84 -10.38 -4.25
N ALA A 216 7.88 -11.28 -3.99
CA ALA A 216 6.62 -11.32 -4.71
C ALA A 216 5.81 -10.03 -4.52
N ALA A 217 5.70 -9.52 -3.29
CA ALA A 217 5.03 -8.25 -3.00
C ALA A 217 5.73 -7.07 -3.70
N LYS A 218 7.08 -7.05 -3.69
CA LYS A 218 7.89 -6.03 -4.38
C LYS A 218 7.64 -6.01 -5.88
N ASN A 219 7.43 -7.16 -6.49
CA ASN A 219 7.32 -7.32 -7.94
C ASN A 219 5.87 -7.25 -8.45
N LEU A 220 4.85 -7.37 -7.59
CA LEU A 220 3.45 -7.49 -7.98
C LEU A 220 3.02 -6.44 -9.01
N TYR A 221 3.05 -5.16 -8.65
CA TYR A 221 2.58 -4.09 -9.55
C TYR A 221 3.49 -3.91 -10.76
N TYR A 222 4.79 -4.13 -10.60
CA TYR A 222 5.74 -4.06 -11.69
C TYR A 222 5.43 -5.10 -12.78
N GLU A 223 5.21 -6.36 -12.40
CA GLU A 223 4.87 -7.41 -13.37
C GLU A 223 3.49 -7.20 -14.00
N LEU A 224 2.49 -6.77 -13.23
CA LEU A 224 1.18 -6.44 -13.78
C LEU A 224 1.24 -5.27 -14.77
N ARG A 225 2.04 -4.23 -14.52
CA ARG A 225 2.28 -3.13 -15.48
C ARG A 225 3.00 -3.62 -16.73
N LYS A 226 4.02 -4.46 -16.57
CA LYS A 226 4.77 -5.06 -17.67
C LYS A 226 3.88 -5.89 -18.58
N ILE A 227 2.98 -6.71 -18.03
CA ILE A 227 1.99 -7.50 -18.77
C ILE A 227 1.10 -6.58 -19.62
N LYS A 228 0.56 -5.53 -19.00
CA LYS A 228 -0.27 -4.55 -19.73
C LYS A 228 0.49 -3.87 -20.89
N LYS A 229 1.74 -3.45 -20.66
CA LYS A 229 2.60 -2.82 -21.67
C LYS A 229 2.87 -3.75 -22.86
N LYS A 230 2.93 -5.06 -22.62
CA LYS A 230 3.10 -6.06 -23.68
C LYS A 230 1.81 -6.35 -24.48
N GLY A 231 0.72 -5.64 -24.17
CA GLY A 231 -0.52 -5.72 -24.96
C GLY A 231 -1.45 -6.88 -24.61
N TYR A 232 -1.17 -7.66 -23.54
CA TYR A 232 -2.09 -8.69 -23.08
C TYR A 232 -3.46 -8.11 -22.74
N LYS A 233 -4.51 -8.85 -23.09
CA LYS A 233 -5.91 -8.46 -22.84
C LYS A 233 -6.53 -9.14 -21.62
N LYS A 234 -5.90 -10.18 -21.08
CA LYS A 234 -6.36 -10.96 -19.92
C LYS A 234 -5.18 -11.45 -19.09
N ILE A 235 -5.38 -11.54 -17.78
CA ILE A 235 -4.39 -12.04 -16.82
C ILE A 235 -4.99 -13.21 -16.04
N ALA A 236 -4.25 -14.31 -15.95
CA ALA A 236 -4.49 -15.42 -15.05
C ALA A 236 -3.42 -15.39 -13.94
N VAL A 237 -3.82 -15.65 -12.70
CA VAL A 237 -2.90 -15.70 -11.54
C VAL A 237 -3.04 -17.03 -10.84
N GLU A 238 -1.93 -17.71 -10.57
CA GLU A 238 -1.95 -18.95 -9.80
C GLU A 238 -2.39 -18.72 -8.34
N LYS A 239 -2.72 -19.78 -7.63
CA LYS A 239 -3.06 -19.72 -6.20
C LYS A 239 -1.85 -19.27 -5.38
N ILE A 240 -2.01 -18.20 -4.61
CA ILE A 240 -0.99 -17.68 -3.68
C ILE A 240 -1.44 -17.98 -2.25
N LEU A 241 -0.55 -18.54 -1.42
CA LEU A 241 -0.86 -18.88 -0.04
C LEU A 241 -1.22 -17.63 0.78
N ASP A 242 -2.29 -17.69 1.58
CA ASP A 242 -2.81 -16.58 2.38
C ASP A 242 -2.08 -16.43 3.73
N ILE A 243 -0.74 -16.49 3.70
CA ILE A 243 0.15 -16.34 4.85
C ILE A 243 1.07 -15.12 4.68
N GLY A 244 1.52 -14.53 5.78
CA GLY A 244 2.45 -13.38 5.75
C GLY A 244 2.01 -12.29 4.76
N LEU A 245 2.91 -11.90 3.86
CA LEU A 245 2.61 -10.95 2.78
C LEU A 245 1.71 -11.52 1.67
N GLY A 246 1.50 -12.83 1.61
CA GLY A 246 0.51 -13.43 0.71
C GLY A 246 -0.90 -12.90 0.94
N LYS A 247 -1.27 -12.59 2.20
CA LYS A 247 -2.53 -11.91 2.53
C LYS A 247 -2.66 -10.56 1.85
N THR A 248 -1.58 -9.79 1.82
CA THR A 248 -1.54 -8.49 1.15
C THR A 248 -1.65 -8.64 -0.37
N ILE A 249 -0.87 -9.57 -0.96
CA ILE A 249 -0.90 -9.85 -2.39
C ILE A 249 -2.30 -10.29 -2.82
N ASN A 250 -2.91 -11.24 -2.11
CA ASN A 250 -4.26 -11.73 -2.38
C ASN A 250 -5.34 -10.63 -2.24
N ASP A 251 -5.23 -9.75 -1.24
CA ASP A 251 -6.13 -8.60 -1.11
C ASP A 251 -6.03 -7.66 -2.32
N ARG A 252 -4.82 -7.38 -2.80
CA ARG A 252 -4.60 -6.55 -3.99
C ARG A 252 -5.16 -7.19 -5.26
N LEU A 253 -4.91 -8.47 -5.46
CA LEU A 253 -5.41 -9.22 -6.61
C LEU A 253 -6.95 -9.34 -6.60
N ARG A 254 -7.57 -9.60 -5.44
CA ARG A 254 -9.04 -9.62 -5.30
C ARG A 254 -9.69 -8.27 -5.64
N ARG A 255 -9.04 -7.15 -5.31
CA ARG A 255 -9.54 -5.81 -5.68
C ARG A 255 -9.30 -5.51 -7.16
N ALA A 256 -8.19 -5.98 -7.70
CA ALA A 256 -7.85 -5.86 -9.13
C ALA A 256 -8.77 -6.68 -10.03
N SER A 257 -9.29 -7.81 -9.54
CA SER A 257 -10.19 -8.71 -10.29
C SER A 257 -11.65 -8.26 -10.35
N LYS A 258 -12.01 -7.18 -9.64
CA LYS A 258 -13.37 -6.59 -9.67
C LYS A 258 -13.55 -5.58 -10.82
N TYR A 259 -12.97 -5.90 -11.95
CA TYR A 259 -13.02 -5.08 -13.17
C TYR A 259 -14.43 -5.10 -13.78
#